data_d0efdd31176dde49cb04362df01006ea
#
_entry.id   d0efdd31176dde49cb04362df01006ea
#
_cell.length_a   1.000
_cell.length_b   1.000
_cell.length_c   1.000
_cell.angle_alpha   90.00
_cell.angle_beta   90.00
_cell.angle_gamma   90.00
#
_symmetry.space_group_name_H-M   'P 1'
#
loop_
_entity.id
_entity.type
_entity.pdbx_description
1 polymer ?
#
loop_
_entity_poly.entity_id
_entity_poly.type
_entity_poly.pdbx_seq_one_letter_code
_entity_poly.pdbx_strand_id
1 'polypeptide(L)'
;MKSAIVALALALALPAAAQSPVVTVKESPRWGSFQVSLSLFSPDIDSEFTNAVHPPYATIFGTGRPLMVQAQFNKSVWITEYGTLDIGVGAGFWEAWGQGYYQGTDGTVIRGGSTSLMIIPVQAQVGYRFEWFYERFNVPLEPYVRGALLDYIWSTSGQSGVSSWTSPLDGVSYRGSGATFGWSATLGLAIVLDAFDTSLSRQMDYDVGINRTLLFFDFTRSSVNDFGSTKSWQLAPSYWAWSAGLQFVF
;
A
#
# COMPACT_ATOMS: atom_id res chain seq x y z
N MET A 1 -20.41 -22.46 11.86
CA MET A 1 -20.72 -21.30 11.05
C MET A 1 -21.84 -20.37 11.60
N LYS A 2 -22.58 -20.75 12.64
CA LYS A 2 -23.66 -19.90 13.23
C LYS A 2 -23.15 -18.90 14.31
N SER A 3 -21.97 -19.10 14.87
CA SER A 3 -21.43 -18.26 15.97
C SER A 3 -20.72 -16.98 15.50
N ALA A 4 -20.27 -16.89 14.25
CA ALA A 4 -19.57 -15.70 13.73
C ALA A 4 -20.52 -14.54 13.36
N ILE A 5 -21.77 -14.86 13.03
CA ILE A 5 -22.80 -13.86 12.65
C ILE A 5 -23.30 -13.10 13.89
N VAL A 6 -23.31 -13.74 15.05
CA VAL A 6 -23.76 -13.11 16.31
C VAL A 6 -22.74 -12.09 16.83
N ALA A 7 -21.43 -12.30 16.62
CA ALA A 7 -20.38 -11.38 17.04
C ALA A 7 -20.39 -10.08 16.22
N LEU A 8 -20.75 -10.14 14.93
CA LEU A 8 -20.83 -8.95 14.08
C LEU A 8 -22.07 -8.09 14.38
N ALA A 9 -23.18 -8.71 14.83
CA ALA A 9 -24.39 -7.99 15.19
C ALA A 9 -24.29 -7.26 16.56
N LEU A 10 -23.43 -7.75 17.47
CA LEU A 10 -23.22 -7.10 18.78
C LEU A 10 -22.32 -5.87 18.68
N ALA A 11 -21.47 -5.79 17.67
CA ALA A 11 -20.58 -4.62 17.44
C ALA A 11 -21.34 -3.39 16.88
N LEU A 12 -22.56 -3.57 16.39
CA LEU A 12 -23.39 -2.49 15.82
C LEU A 12 -24.36 -1.85 16.84
N ALA A 13 -24.47 -2.38 18.06
CA ALA A 13 -25.28 -1.78 19.12
C ALA A 13 -24.47 -0.74 19.90
N LEU A 14 -24.07 0.35 19.23
CA LEU A 14 -23.53 1.53 19.92
C LEU A 14 -24.67 2.27 20.62
N PRO A 15 -24.50 2.68 21.90
CA PRO A 15 -25.51 3.45 22.59
C PRO A 15 -25.73 4.79 21.86
N ALA A 16 -26.97 5.14 21.61
CA ALA A 16 -27.35 6.48 21.17
C ALA A 16 -26.91 7.49 22.24
N ALA A 17 -25.76 8.10 22.07
CA ALA A 17 -25.29 9.17 22.93
C ALA A 17 -26.27 10.35 22.82
N ALA A 18 -26.70 10.87 23.95
CA ALA A 18 -27.59 12.02 24.06
C ALA A 18 -27.03 13.19 23.23
N GLN A 19 -27.81 13.66 22.28
CA GLN A 19 -27.48 14.81 21.45
C GLN A 19 -27.46 16.08 22.30
N SER A 20 -26.25 16.54 22.64
CA SER A 20 -26.07 17.92 23.08
C SER A 20 -26.38 18.86 21.90
N PRO A 21 -26.91 20.08 22.13
CA PRO A 21 -27.20 21.01 21.04
C PRO A 21 -25.90 21.29 20.27
N VAL A 22 -25.88 20.89 19.01
CA VAL A 22 -24.75 21.07 18.11
C VAL A 22 -24.65 22.57 17.80
N VAL A 23 -23.69 23.23 18.45
CA VAL A 23 -23.16 24.47 17.92
C VAL A 23 -22.44 24.06 16.65
N THR A 24 -23.02 24.39 15.50
CA THR A 24 -22.41 24.18 14.18
C THR A 24 -21.17 25.09 14.08
N VAL A 25 -20.06 24.65 14.60
CA VAL A 25 -18.77 25.24 14.26
C VAL A 25 -18.52 24.81 12.81
N LYS A 26 -18.44 25.80 11.92
CA LYS A 26 -18.19 25.56 10.51
C LYS A 26 -16.81 24.92 10.39
N GLU A 27 -16.75 23.66 9.97
CA GLU A 27 -15.50 22.96 9.66
C GLU A 27 -14.69 23.77 8.64
N SER A 28 -13.36 23.72 8.76
CA SER A 28 -12.48 24.35 7.77
C SER A 28 -12.67 23.69 6.39
N PRO A 29 -12.46 24.40 5.28
CA PRO A 29 -12.65 23.84 3.94
C PRO A 29 -11.70 22.66 3.69
N ARG A 30 -12.24 21.50 3.40
CA ARG A 30 -11.47 20.31 3.04
C ARG A 30 -10.78 20.50 1.69
N TRP A 31 -9.47 20.32 1.65
CA TRP A 31 -8.70 20.53 0.42
C TRP A 31 -7.79 19.36 0.04
N GLY A 32 -7.52 18.45 0.96
CA GLY A 32 -6.68 17.31 0.71
C GLY A 32 -6.54 16.36 1.88
N SER A 33 -5.73 15.33 1.71
CA SER A 33 -5.44 14.38 2.78
C SER A 33 -4.02 13.85 2.70
N PHE A 34 -3.49 13.45 3.86
CA PHE A 34 -2.23 12.73 4.00
C PHE A 34 -2.50 11.37 4.62
N GLN A 35 -1.87 10.32 4.07
CA GLN A 35 -2.03 8.94 4.51
C GLN A 35 -0.67 8.32 4.81
N VAL A 36 -0.62 7.49 5.86
CA VAL A 36 0.51 6.58 6.13
C VAL A 36 -0.06 5.18 6.28
N SER A 37 0.52 4.21 5.59
CA SER A 37 0.08 2.81 5.63
C SER A 37 1.22 1.84 5.80
N LEU A 38 0.87 0.69 6.34
CA LEU A 38 1.72 -0.49 6.51
C LEU A 38 1.08 -1.67 5.80
N SER A 39 1.88 -2.45 5.09
CA SER A 39 1.45 -3.68 4.43
C SER A 39 2.51 -4.76 4.53
N LEU A 40 2.09 -6.02 4.48
CA LEU A 40 3.01 -7.14 4.28
C LEU A 40 3.15 -7.38 2.78
N PHE A 41 4.37 -7.30 2.28
CA PHE A 41 4.64 -7.31 0.86
C PHE A 41 5.67 -8.37 0.48
N SER A 42 5.44 -9.00 -0.68
CA SER A 42 6.39 -9.89 -1.34
C SER A 42 6.16 -9.80 -2.84
N PRO A 43 7.18 -9.47 -3.64
CA PRO A 43 7.09 -9.46 -5.09
C PRO A 43 6.90 -10.87 -5.63
N ASP A 44 6.24 -11.00 -6.77
CA ASP A 44 5.97 -12.29 -7.44
C ASP A 44 6.99 -12.58 -8.56
N ILE A 45 8.26 -12.31 -8.27
CA ILE A 45 9.36 -12.51 -9.24
C ILE A 45 9.43 -13.96 -9.70
N ASP A 46 9.17 -14.92 -8.79
CA ASP A 46 9.29 -16.34 -9.08
C ASP A 46 8.27 -16.85 -10.12
N SER A 47 7.19 -16.11 -10.37
CA SER A 47 6.21 -16.46 -11.42
C SER A 47 6.82 -16.45 -12.81
N GLU A 48 7.88 -15.71 -13.04
CA GLU A 48 8.61 -15.68 -14.33
C GLU A 48 9.55 -16.89 -14.52
N PHE A 49 9.82 -17.63 -13.44
CA PHE A 49 10.78 -18.74 -13.41
C PHE A 49 10.11 -20.09 -13.17
N THR A 50 9.00 -20.36 -13.86
CA THR A 50 8.13 -21.53 -13.63
C THR A 50 8.83 -22.90 -13.79
N ASN A 51 9.93 -22.96 -14.55
CA ASN A 51 10.71 -24.17 -14.78
C ASN A 51 11.96 -24.26 -13.88
N ALA A 52 12.20 -23.29 -13.01
CA ALA A 52 13.37 -23.30 -12.13
C ALA A 52 13.16 -24.29 -10.98
N VAL A 53 14.12 -25.20 -10.78
CA VAL A 53 14.13 -26.12 -9.62
C VAL A 53 14.24 -25.32 -8.31
N HIS A 54 14.94 -24.18 -8.35
CA HIS A 54 15.13 -23.26 -7.24
C HIS A 54 14.64 -21.89 -7.69
N PRO A 55 13.39 -21.49 -7.35
CA PRO A 55 12.88 -20.17 -7.66
C PRO A 55 13.76 -19.09 -7.03
N PRO A 56 14.23 -18.10 -7.81
CA PRO A 56 15.33 -17.21 -7.35
C PRO A 56 14.95 -16.37 -6.16
N TYR A 57 13.74 -15.79 -6.12
CA TYR A 57 13.32 -14.95 -5.01
C TYR A 57 13.18 -15.76 -3.71
N ALA A 58 12.39 -16.82 -3.74
CA ALA A 58 12.17 -17.66 -2.55
C ALA A 58 13.46 -18.32 -2.05
N THR A 59 14.36 -18.68 -2.95
CA THR A 59 15.65 -19.28 -2.58
C THR A 59 16.58 -18.31 -1.89
N ILE A 60 16.58 -17.03 -2.30
CA ILE A 60 17.46 -15.98 -1.77
C ILE A 60 16.84 -15.35 -0.51
N PHE A 61 15.60 -14.90 -0.59
CA PHE A 61 14.95 -14.06 0.43
C PHE A 61 13.96 -14.85 1.31
N GLY A 62 13.66 -16.10 0.93
CA GLY A 62 12.66 -16.92 1.62
C GLY A 62 11.23 -16.57 1.20
N THR A 63 10.27 -17.14 1.94
CA THR A 63 8.82 -16.95 1.69
C THR A 63 8.18 -15.91 2.61
N GLY A 64 9.00 -15.20 3.38
CA GLY A 64 8.55 -14.13 4.27
C GLY A 64 7.98 -12.94 3.51
N ARG A 65 7.15 -12.16 4.21
CA ARG A 65 6.58 -10.91 3.68
C ARG A 65 7.01 -9.74 4.56
N PRO A 66 8.18 -9.15 4.30
CA PRO A 66 8.64 -7.97 5.04
C PRO A 66 7.64 -6.82 4.97
N LEU A 67 7.70 -5.94 5.95
CA LEU A 67 6.83 -4.78 6.05
C LEU A 67 7.19 -3.75 4.98
N MET A 68 6.18 -3.26 4.25
CA MET A 68 6.26 -2.09 3.38
C MET A 68 5.58 -0.91 4.08
N VAL A 69 6.27 0.22 4.10
CA VAL A 69 5.73 1.50 4.60
C VAL A 69 5.44 2.40 3.42
N GLN A 70 4.29 3.05 3.39
CA GLN A 70 3.92 3.98 2.33
C GLN A 70 3.33 5.25 2.92
N ALA A 71 3.61 6.38 2.26
CA ALA A 71 3.01 7.68 2.53
C ALA A 71 2.39 8.23 1.23
N GLN A 72 1.23 8.86 1.35
CA GLN A 72 0.47 9.37 0.20
C GLN A 72 -0.10 10.73 0.55
N PHE A 73 -0.11 11.62 -0.42
CA PHE A 73 -0.75 12.92 -0.36
C PHE A 73 -1.78 13.02 -1.47
N ASN A 74 -3.01 13.41 -1.12
CA ASN A 74 -4.12 13.53 -2.04
C ASN A 74 -4.68 14.95 -1.98
N LYS A 75 -4.98 15.51 -3.15
CA LYS A 75 -5.69 16.77 -3.33
C LYS A 75 -7.14 16.48 -3.67
N SER A 76 -8.07 17.04 -2.91
CA SER A 76 -9.49 16.97 -3.22
C SER A 76 -9.79 17.91 -4.39
N VAL A 77 -10.27 17.33 -5.50
CA VAL A 77 -10.52 18.07 -6.76
C VAL A 77 -12.01 18.29 -7.01
N TRP A 78 -12.85 17.42 -6.46
CA TRP A 78 -14.29 17.55 -6.58
C TRP A 78 -14.98 16.98 -5.34
N ILE A 79 -15.73 17.84 -4.66
CA ILE A 79 -16.48 17.47 -3.44
C ILE A 79 -17.97 17.55 -3.78
N THR A 80 -18.69 16.48 -3.51
CA THR A 80 -20.13 16.34 -3.74
C THR A 80 -20.83 15.97 -2.45
N GLU A 81 -22.16 15.96 -2.45
CA GLU A 81 -22.97 15.45 -1.33
C GLU A 81 -22.83 13.95 -1.07
N TYR A 82 -22.25 13.20 -2.03
CA TYR A 82 -22.04 11.74 -1.91
C TYR A 82 -20.62 11.39 -1.49
N GLY A 83 -19.67 12.29 -1.72
CA GLY A 83 -18.27 12.03 -1.42
C GLY A 83 -17.31 12.93 -2.18
N THR A 84 -16.03 12.57 -2.08
CA THR A 84 -14.90 13.37 -2.58
C THR A 84 -14.09 12.59 -3.60
N LEU A 85 -13.83 13.23 -4.75
CA LEU A 85 -12.87 12.78 -5.76
C LEU A 85 -11.51 13.39 -5.44
N ASP A 86 -10.52 12.55 -5.26
CA ASP A 86 -9.14 12.92 -4.95
C ASP A 86 -8.19 12.51 -6.07
N ILE A 87 -7.18 13.35 -6.33
CA ILE A 87 -5.99 12.98 -7.09
C ILE A 87 -4.78 13.07 -6.18
N GLY A 88 -3.82 12.17 -6.34
CA GLY A 88 -2.71 12.14 -5.40
C GLY A 88 -1.46 11.48 -5.92
N VAL A 89 -0.43 11.60 -5.11
CA VAL A 89 0.87 10.96 -5.30
C VAL A 89 1.27 10.26 -4.02
N GLY A 90 2.08 9.24 -4.16
CA GLY A 90 2.59 8.52 -3.00
C GLY A 90 3.95 7.90 -3.27
N ALA A 91 4.65 7.60 -2.20
CA ALA A 91 5.89 6.85 -2.23
C ALA A 91 5.96 5.91 -1.02
N GLY A 92 6.81 4.90 -1.13
CA GLY A 92 7.01 3.95 -0.04
C GLY A 92 8.42 3.41 -0.01
N PHE A 93 8.63 2.52 0.92
CA PHE A 93 9.90 1.83 1.11
C PHE A 93 9.65 0.38 1.52
N TRP A 94 10.39 -0.51 0.89
CA TRP A 94 10.43 -1.92 1.23
C TRP A 94 11.80 -2.50 0.95
N GLU A 95 12.25 -3.42 1.82
CA GLU A 95 13.52 -4.11 1.66
C GLU A 95 13.41 -5.55 2.19
N ALA A 96 14.01 -6.48 1.46
CA ALA A 96 14.21 -7.86 1.88
C ALA A 96 15.69 -8.18 1.91
N TRP A 97 16.10 -8.92 2.94
CA TRP A 97 17.47 -9.39 3.13
C TRP A 97 17.54 -10.91 2.95
N GLY A 98 18.59 -11.37 2.28
CA GLY A 98 18.78 -12.78 2.02
C GLY A 98 20.23 -13.16 1.82
N GLN A 99 20.45 -14.38 1.36
CA GLN A 99 21.77 -14.87 1.00
C GLN A 99 21.75 -15.32 -0.46
N GLY A 100 22.66 -14.76 -1.25
CA GLY A 100 22.90 -15.25 -2.60
C GLY A 100 23.20 -16.74 -2.62
N TYR A 101 23.05 -17.36 -3.78
CA TYR A 101 23.41 -18.76 -3.97
C TYR A 101 24.09 -18.98 -5.32
N TYR A 102 24.89 -20.03 -5.39
CA TYR A 102 25.44 -20.59 -6.61
C TYR A 102 24.90 -22.00 -6.80
N GLN A 103 24.46 -22.30 -7.99
CA GLN A 103 24.06 -23.66 -8.34
C GLN A 103 25.32 -24.41 -8.83
N GLY A 104 25.70 -25.46 -8.12
CA GLY A 104 26.75 -26.37 -8.54
C GLY A 104 26.34 -27.16 -9.79
N THR A 105 27.30 -27.71 -10.51
CA THR A 105 27.06 -28.53 -11.71
C THR A 105 26.28 -29.82 -11.40
N ASP A 106 26.27 -30.24 -10.14
CA ASP A 106 25.52 -31.38 -9.59
C ASP A 106 24.12 -31.01 -9.07
N GLY A 107 23.71 -29.76 -9.26
CA GLY A 107 22.41 -29.24 -8.79
C GLY A 107 22.41 -28.82 -7.30
N THR A 108 23.53 -28.90 -6.59
CA THR A 108 23.62 -28.45 -5.20
C THR A 108 23.53 -26.93 -5.11
N VAL A 109 22.87 -26.43 -4.04
CA VAL A 109 22.78 -25.00 -3.73
C VAL A 109 23.89 -24.66 -2.75
N ILE A 110 24.83 -23.82 -3.19
CA ILE A 110 25.93 -23.32 -2.35
C ILE A 110 25.57 -21.89 -1.93
N ARG A 111 25.48 -21.65 -0.62
CA ARG A 111 25.16 -20.31 -0.08
C ARG A 111 26.33 -19.35 -0.32
N GLY A 112 25.98 -18.19 -0.84
CA GLY A 112 26.92 -17.09 -1.09
C GLY A 112 26.87 -16.01 -0.01
N GLY A 113 27.31 -14.82 -0.36
CA GLY A 113 27.28 -13.65 0.53
C GLY A 113 25.86 -13.10 0.77
N SER A 114 25.75 -12.20 1.73
CA SER A 114 24.49 -11.48 1.98
C SER A 114 24.11 -10.60 0.77
N THR A 115 22.82 -10.52 0.51
CA THR A 115 22.24 -9.70 -0.55
C THR A 115 20.95 -9.06 -0.03
N SER A 116 20.58 -7.91 -0.59
CA SER A 116 19.28 -7.29 -0.35
C SER A 116 18.59 -6.93 -1.65
N LEU A 117 17.27 -6.89 -1.61
CA LEU A 117 16.40 -6.34 -2.64
C LEU A 117 15.63 -5.19 -2.01
N MET A 118 15.83 -3.99 -2.51
CA MET A 118 15.11 -2.77 -2.11
C MET A 118 14.15 -2.39 -3.22
N ILE A 119 12.93 -1.98 -2.83
CA ILE A 119 11.91 -1.45 -3.73
C ILE A 119 11.36 -0.15 -3.14
N ILE A 120 11.37 0.90 -3.95
CA ILE A 120 10.75 2.19 -3.65
C ILE A 120 9.55 2.34 -4.60
N PRO A 121 8.32 1.99 -4.16
CA PRO A 121 7.14 2.24 -4.94
C PRO A 121 6.86 3.76 -4.99
N VAL A 122 6.65 4.27 -6.20
CA VAL A 122 6.14 5.62 -6.46
C VAL A 122 4.82 5.46 -7.18
N GLN A 123 3.82 6.30 -6.85
CA GLN A 123 2.50 6.19 -7.45
C GLN A 123 1.84 7.53 -7.71
N ALA A 124 1.07 7.58 -8.80
CA ALA A 124 0.12 8.62 -9.09
C ALA A 124 -1.28 8.00 -9.12
N GLN A 125 -2.23 8.58 -8.40
CA GLN A 125 -3.51 7.94 -8.15
C GLN A 125 -4.70 8.88 -8.31
N VAL A 126 -5.85 8.28 -8.59
CA VAL A 126 -7.17 8.88 -8.51
C VAL A 126 -8.06 7.99 -7.66
N GLY A 127 -8.83 8.59 -6.77
CA GLY A 127 -9.72 7.86 -5.87
C GLY A 127 -11.03 8.58 -5.64
N TYR A 128 -12.06 7.83 -5.32
CA TYR A 128 -13.34 8.35 -4.89
C TYR A 128 -13.71 7.76 -3.55
N ARG A 129 -13.94 8.63 -2.56
CA ARG A 129 -14.32 8.29 -1.19
C ARG A 129 -15.79 8.65 -0.99
N PHE A 130 -16.58 7.66 -0.55
CA PHE A 130 -18.01 7.80 -0.29
C PHE A 130 -18.23 8.24 1.15
N GLU A 131 -18.51 9.52 1.35
CA GLU A 131 -18.70 10.15 2.67
C GLU A 131 -20.18 10.17 3.09
N TRP A 132 -21.09 9.85 2.18
CA TRP A 132 -22.53 9.94 2.35
C TRP A 132 -23.05 9.15 3.56
N PHE A 133 -22.46 7.99 3.88
CA PHE A 133 -22.86 7.19 5.04
C PHE A 133 -22.62 7.96 6.35
N TYR A 134 -21.47 8.61 6.46
CA TYR A 134 -21.13 9.40 7.62
C TYR A 134 -21.95 10.69 7.70
N GLU A 135 -22.05 11.42 6.61
CA GLU A 135 -22.73 12.72 6.58
C GLU A 135 -24.25 12.61 6.73
N ARG A 136 -24.87 11.54 6.20
CA ARG A 136 -26.33 11.37 6.21
C ARG A 136 -26.86 10.59 7.40
N PHE A 137 -26.13 9.57 7.85
CA PHE A 137 -26.59 8.62 8.86
C PHE A 137 -25.71 8.59 10.10
N ASN A 138 -24.67 9.39 10.21
CA ASN A 138 -23.63 9.34 11.26
C ASN A 138 -23.01 7.96 11.43
N VAL A 139 -22.98 7.15 10.37
CA VAL A 139 -22.29 5.87 10.36
C VAL A 139 -20.81 6.16 10.08
N PRO A 140 -19.88 5.87 11.01
CA PRO A 140 -18.49 6.27 10.91
C PRO A 140 -17.69 5.40 9.93
N LEU A 141 -18.25 5.16 8.74
CA LEU A 141 -17.68 4.31 7.70
C LEU A 141 -17.68 5.07 6.37
N GLU A 142 -16.51 5.13 5.74
CA GLU A 142 -16.30 5.73 4.42
C GLU A 142 -15.66 4.70 3.49
N PRO A 143 -16.44 3.94 2.71
CA PRO A 143 -15.88 3.10 1.66
C PRO A 143 -15.29 3.96 0.54
N TYR A 144 -14.25 3.46 -0.12
CA TYR A 144 -13.62 4.15 -1.23
C TYR A 144 -13.02 3.20 -2.25
N VAL A 145 -12.82 3.72 -3.45
CA VAL A 145 -12.13 3.04 -4.54
C VAL A 145 -10.98 3.90 -5.03
N ARG A 146 -9.90 3.28 -5.46
CA ARG A 146 -8.72 3.99 -5.97
C ARG A 146 -8.10 3.23 -7.12
N GLY A 147 -7.66 3.96 -8.14
CA GLY A 147 -6.82 3.46 -9.22
C GLY A 147 -5.49 4.21 -9.22
N ALA A 148 -4.38 3.53 -9.47
CA ALA A 148 -3.08 4.17 -9.52
C ALA A 148 -2.21 3.63 -10.66
N LEU A 149 -1.36 4.51 -11.18
CA LEU A 149 -0.18 4.17 -11.97
C LEU A 149 1.00 4.06 -11.02
N LEU A 150 1.76 2.99 -11.16
CA LEU A 150 2.88 2.64 -10.29
C LEU A 150 4.18 2.69 -11.07
N ASP A 151 5.24 3.12 -10.38
CA ASP A 151 6.63 2.94 -10.80
C ASP A 151 7.42 2.38 -9.62
N TYR A 152 7.90 1.15 -9.73
CA TYR A 152 8.71 0.52 -8.71
C TYR A 152 10.18 0.67 -9.05
N ILE A 153 10.86 1.59 -8.36
CA ILE A 153 12.30 1.76 -8.45
C ILE A 153 12.93 0.70 -7.56
N TRP A 154 13.74 -0.17 -8.14
CA TRP A 154 14.32 -1.30 -7.43
C TRP A 154 15.83 -1.38 -7.57
N SER A 155 16.47 -1.94 -6.55
CA SER A 155 17.89 -2.28 -6.61
C SER A 155 18.21 -3.52 -5.80
N THR A 156 19.12 -4.33 -6.32
CA THR A 156 19.73 -5.46 -5.61
C THR A 156 21.14 -5.08 -5.18
N SER A 157 21.48 -5.37 -3.94
CA SER A 157 22.80 -5.07 -3.39
C SER A 157 23.44 -6.33 -2.82
N GLY A 158 24.74 -6.46 -3.01
CA GLY A 158 25.59 -7.47 -2.37
C GLY A 158 26.59 -6.82 -1.43
N GLN A 159 27.60 -7.56 -0.99
CA GLN A 159 28.64 -7.07 -0.06
C GLN A 159 29.43 -5.87 -0.59
N SER A 160 29.51 -5.71 -1.91
CA SER A 160 30.29 -4.64 -2.57
C SER A 160 29.43 -3.46 -3.06
N GLY A 161 28.15 -3.37 -2.66
CA GLY A 161 27.19 -2.38 -3.15
C GLY A 161 26.22 -2.94 -4.17
N VAL A 162 25.70 -2.10 -5.10
CA VAL A 162 24.74 -2.53 -6.11
C VAL A 162 25.33 -3.66 -6.96
N SER A 163 24.60 -4.77 -7.05
CA SER A 163 25.02 -5.95 -7.80
C SER A 163 25.23 -5.61 -9.28
N SER A 164 26.27 -6.15 -9.88
CA SER A 164 26.53 -6.04 -11.31
C SER A 164 27.02 -7.38 -11.85
N TRP A 165 26.68 -7.66 -13.09
CA TRP A 165 27.15 -8.85 -13.80
C TRP A 165 27.54 -8.46 -15.22
N THR A 166 28.70 -8.91 -15.65
CA THR A 166 29.17 -8.70 -17.02
C THR A 166 29.02 -10.00 -17.79
N SER A 167 28.27 -9.96 -18.87
CA SER A 167 28.05 -11.12 -19.75
C SER A 167 29.37 -11.54 -20.39
N PRO A 168 29.79 -12.81 -20.24
CA PRO A 168 30.99 -13.31 -20.87
C PRO A 168 30.88 -13.46 -22.39
N LEU A 169 29.65 -13.38 -22.95
CA LEU A 169 29.40 -13.58 -24.39
C LEU A 169 29.59 -12.30 -25.19
N ASP A 170 29.14 -11.16 -24.67
CA ASP A 170 29.11 -9.86 -25.37
C ASP A 170 29.83 -8.74 -24.61
N GLY A 171 30.33 -9.00 -23.40
CA GLY A 171 31.00 -8.03 -22.57
C GLY A 171 30.11 -6.93 -21.99
N VAL A 172 28.78 -7.06 -22.16
CA VAL A 172 27.81 -6.07 -21.64
C VAL A 172 27.67 -6.21 -20.14
N SER A 173 27.78 -5.10 -19.40
CA SER A 173 27.55 -5.06 -17.96
C SER A 173 26.09 -4.75 -17.66
N TYR A 174 25.45 -5.64 -16.91
CA TYR A 174 24.11 -5.48 -16.38
C TYR A 174 24.19 -5.03 -14.92
N ARG A 175 23.40 -4.03 -14.58
CA ARG A 175 23.31 -3.52 -13.21
C ARG A 175 22.04 -4.01 -12.55
N GLY A 176 22.14 -4.47 -11.31
CA GLY A 176 21.02 -4.92 -10.51
C GLY A 176 20.16 -3.76 -9.97
N SER A 177 19.72 -2.86 -10.84
CA SER A 177 18.83 -1.75 -10.50
C SER A 177 18.04 -1.33 -11.72
N GLY A 178 16.81 -0.87 -11.49
CA GLY A 178 15.91 -0.44 -12.56
C GLY A 178 14.65 0.20 -12.02
N ALA A 179 13.73 0.47 -12.93
CA ALA A 179 12.38 0.92 -12.66
C ALA A 179 11.42 0.06 -13.49
N THR A 180 10.26 -0.24 -12.92
CA THR A 180 9.25 -1.09 -13.56
C THR A 180 7.88 -0.47 -13.34
N PHE A 181 7.19 -0.21 -14.45
CA PHE A 181 5.88 0.41 -14.44
C PHE A 181 4.74 -0.60 -14.28
N GLY A 182 3.61 -0.09 -13.77
CA GLY A 182 2.43 -0.91 -13.60
C GLY A 182 1.21 -0.12 -13.16
N TRP A 183 0.22 -0.85 -12.68
CA TRP A 183 -1.04 -0.28 -12.20
C TRP A 183 -1.51 -0.98 -10.93
N SER A 184 -2.40 -0.30 -10.19
CA SER A 184 -3.15 -0.92 -9.09
C SER A 184 -4.60 -0.46 -9.07
N ALA A 185 -5.44 -1.33 -8.51
CA ALA A 185 -6.82 -1.04 -8.15
C ALA A 185 -7.02 -1.42 -6.69
N THR A 186 -7.58 -0.49 -5.93
CA THR A 186 -7.79 -0.61 -4.48
C THR A 186 -9.26 -0.45 -4.14
N LEU A 187 -9.75 -1.34 -3.29
CA LEU A 187 -11.00 -1.21 -2.57
C LEU A 187 -10.65 -0.98 -1.10
N GLY A 188 -11.17 0.08 -0.52
CA GLY A 188 -10.84 0.42 0.86
C GLY A 188 -12.07 0.76 1.68
N LEU A 189 -11.90 0.66 2.98
CA LEU A 189 -12.87 1.08 3.99
C LEU A 189 -12.14 1.90 5.05
N ALA A 190 -12.61 3.12 5.29
CA ALA A 190 -12.12 3.97 6.35
C ALA A 190 -13.15 4.09 7.48
N ILE A 191 -12.66 4.14 8.71
CA ILE A 191 -13.43 4.37 9.93
C ILE A 191 -13.10 5.78 10.41
N VAL A 192 -14.11 6.63 10.52
CA VAL A 192 -13.99 8.01 11.00
C VAL A 192 -13.81 8.00 12.51
N LEU A 193 -12.59 8.29 12.97
CA LEU A 193 -12.25 8.27 14.41
C LEU A 193 -12.89 9.43 15.17
N ASP A 194 -13.15 10.53 14.50
CA ASP A 194 -13.76 11.74 15.06
C ASP A 194 -15.17 11.50 15.59
N ALA A 195 -15.86 10.47 15.09
CA ALA A 195 -17.15 10.05 15.59
C ALA A 195 -17.11 9.56 17.05
N PHE A 196 -15.95 9.12 17.54
CA PHE A 196 -15.76 8.60 18.90
C PHE A 196 -15.37 9.69 19.90
N ASP A 197 -14.69 10.76 19.44
CA ASP A 197 -14.33 11.91 20.26
C ASP A 197 -14.43 13.22 19.46
N THR A 198 -15.61 13.80 19.48
CA THR A 198 -15.90 15.07 18.77
C THR A 198 -15.22 16.29 19.40
N SER A 199 -14.77 16.22 20.66
CA SER A 199 -14.06 17.32 21.31
C SER A 199 -12.62 17.40 20.83
N LEU A 200 -11.95 16.26 20.72
CA LEU A 200 -10.59 16.16 20.19
C LEU A 200 -10.56 16.54 18.71
N SER A 201 -11.54 16.09 17.93
CA SER A 201 -11.68 16.43 16.52
C SER A 201 -11.73 17.95 16.30
N ARG A 202 -12.59 18.66 17.02
CA ARG A 202 -12.69 20.13 16.93
C ARG A 202 -11.39 20.84 17.33
N GLN A 203 -10.68 20.32 18.31
CA GLN A 203 -9.40 20.87 18.70
C GLN A 203 -8.34 20.67 17.62
N MET A 204 -8.31 19.49 16.98
CA MET A 204 -7.40 19.21 15.85
C MET A 204 -7.70 20.09 14.63
N ASP A 205 -8.97 20.33 14.31
CA ASP A 205 -9.35 21.26 13.24
C ASP A 205 -8.88 22.70 13.55
N TYR A 206 -9.10 23.16 14.78
CA TYR A 206 -8.71 24.51 15.21
C TYR A 206 -7.19 24.70 15.29
N ASP A 207 -6.45 23.74 15.88
CA ASP A 207 -5.03 23.90 16.18
C ASP A 207 -4.12 23.60 14.99
N VAL A 208 -4.49 22.60 14.16
CA VAL A 208 -3.64 22.08 13.08
C VAL A 208 -4.35 21.93 11.73
N GLY A 209 -5.64 22.29 11.63
CA GLY A 209 -6.42 22.23 10.40
C GLY A 209 -6.76 20.81 9.94
N ILE A 210 -6.76 19.84 10.84
CA ILE A 210 -7.17 18.46 10.54
C ILE A 210 -8.67 18.33 10.78
N ASN A 211 -9.44 18.27 9.69
CA ASN A 211 -10.88 18.13 9.71
C ASN A 211 -11.34 16.73 10.13
N ARG A 212 -10.61 15.69 9.69
CA ARG A 212 -10.94 14.28 9.98
C ARG A 212 -9.70 13.43 10.13
N THR A 213 -9.77 12.51 11.08
CA THR A 213 -8.80 11.42 11.25
C THR A 213 -9.49 10.09 10.97
N LEU A 214 -8.92 9.30 10.07
CA LEU A 214 -9.49 8.03 9.65
C LEU A 214 -8.49 6.89 9.87
N LEU A 215 -8.99 5.77 10.36
CA LEU A 215 -8.30 4.48 10.31
C LEU A 215 -8.80 3.75 9.07
N PHE A 216 -7.92 3.35 8.16
CA PHE A 216 -8.34 2.71 6.93
C PHE A 216 -7.73 1.32 6.73
N PHE A 217 -8.44 0.53 5.93
CA PHE A 217 -8.05 -0.80 5.49
C PHE A 217 -8.23 -0.90 3.98
N ASP A 218 -7.17 -1.31 3.29
CA ASP A 218 -7.13 -1.46 1.84
C ASP A 218 -7.01 -2.91 1.42
N PHE A 219 -7.68 -3.25 0.33
CA PHE A 219 -7.45 -4.44 -0.46
C PHE A 219 -7.03 -4.00 -1.86
N THR A 220 -5.79 -4.29 -2.23
CA THR A 220 -5.19 -3.82 -3.47
C THR A 220 -4.81 -4.99 -4.37
N ARG A 221 -5.23 -4.92 -5.62
CA ARG A 221 -4.70 -5.73 -6.71
C ARG A 221 -3.79 -4.88 -7.55
N SER A 222 -2.59 -5.36 -7.82
CA SER A 222 -1.59 -4.64 -8.62
C SER A 222 -0.90 -5.56 -9.63
N SER A 223 -0.35 -4.95 -10.66
CA SER A 223 0.51 -5.60 -11.64
C SER A 223 1.60 -4.62 -12.03
N VAL A 224 2.86 -4.98 -11.79
CA VAL A 224 4.04 -4.13 -12.03
C VAL A 224 5.07 -4.96 -12.78
N ASN A 225 4.96 -4.96 -14.10
CA ASN A 225 5.78 -5.75 -15.04
C ASN A 225 5.90 -5.05 -16.40
N ASP A 226 5.95 -3.71 -16.42
CA ASP A 226 5.93 -2.89 -17.64
C ASP A 226 4.77 -3.25 -18.58
N PHE A 227 3.57 -3.39 -17.98
CA PHE A 227 2.32 -3.75 -18.67
C PHE A 227 2.39 -5.06 -19.45
N GLY A 228 3.09 -6.06 -18.92
CA GLY A 228 3.21 -7.40 -19.52
C GLY A 228 4.44 -7.58 -20.39
N SER A 229 5.47 -6.78 -20.21
CA SER A 229 6.75 -6.94 -20.89
C SER A 229 7.46 -8.24 -20.48
N THR A 230 7.92 -9.02 -21.45
CA THR A 230 8.72 -10.22 -21.19
C THR A 230 10.15 -9.94 -20.71
N LYS A 231 10.53 -8.67 -20.63
CA LYS A 231 11.87 -8.22 -20.19
C LYS A 231 11.88 -7.75 -18.73
N SER A 232 10.71 -7.63 -18.10
CA SER A 232 10.55 -7.04 -16.76
C SER A 232 9.95 -8.06 -15.81
N TRP A 233 10.48 -8.13 -14.62
CA TRP A 233 9.97 -9.00 -13.56
C TRP A 233 8.62 -8.50 -13.04
N GLN A 234 7.77 -9.44 -12.59
CA GLN A 234 6.57 -9.12 -11.83
C GLN A 234 6.95 -8.71 -10.40
N LEU A 235 6.97 -7.41 -10.17
CA LEU A 235 7.32 -6.85 -8.85
C LEU A 235 6.11 -6.65 -7.93
N ALA A 236 4.89 -6.79 -8.45
CA ALA A 236 3.69 -6.75 -7.61
C ALA A 236 3.35 -8.15 -7.08
N PRO A 237 2.65 -8.23 -5.92
CA PRO A 237 2.14 -9.49 -5.41
C PRO A 237 1.12 -10.13 -6.36
N SER A 238 1.13 -11.45 -6.49
CA SER A 238 0.11 -12.22 -7.22
C SER A 238 -1.24 -12.33 -6.50
N TYR A 239 -1.27 -11.98 -5.22
CA TYR A 239 -2.45 -12.02 -4.36
C TYR A 239 -3.04 -10.61 -4.14
N TRP A 240 -4.25 -10.56 -3.59
CA TRP A 240 -4.80 -9.32 -3.05
C TRP A 240 -4.01 -8.92 -1.81
N ALA A 241 -3.22 -7.86 -1.95
CA ALA A 241 -2.49 -7.29 -0.83
C ALA A 241 -3.44 -6.49 0.06
N TRP A 242 -3.25 -6.58 1.37
CA TRP A 242 -3.95 -5.73 2.32
C TRP A 242 -2.98 -4.77 2.97
N SER A 243 -3.46 -3.59 3.26
CA SER A 243 -2.75 -2.59 4.06
C SER A 243 -3.69 -1.94 5.05
N ALA A 244 -3.13 -1.37 6.10
CA ALA A 244 -3.86 -0.59 7.07
C ALA A 244 -3.06 0.66 7.44
N GLY A 245 -3.74 1.73 7.84
CA GLY A 245 -3.05 2.96 8.16
C GLY A 245 -3.95 4.06 8.67
N LEU A 246 -3.36 5.23 8.84
CA LEU A 246 -4.04 6.45 9.26
C LEU A 246 -4.08 7.44 8.11
N GLN A 247 -5.21 8.14 7.99
CA GLN A 247 -5.42 9.22 7.05
C GLN A 247 -5.88 10.46 7.81
N PHE A 248 -5.28 11.59 7.48
CA PHE A 248 -5.62 12.91 7.99
C PHE A 248 -6.16 13.75 6.84
N VAL A 249 -7.36 14.29 7.00
CA VAL A 249 -8.04 15.15 6.02
C VAL A 249 -7.95 16.58 6.50
N PHE A 250 -7.54 17.48 5.63
CA PHE A 250 -7.35 18.90 5.91
C PHE A 250 -8.35 19.74 5.15
#